data_5dc5b669e057893636ba50ee703339fd
#
_entry.id   5dc5b669e057893636ba50ee703339fd
#
_cell.length_a   1.000
_cell.length_b   1.000
_cell.length_c   1.000
_cell.angle_alpha   90.00
_cell.angle_beta   90.00
_cell.angle_gamma   90.00
#
_symmetry.space_group_name_H-M   'P 1'
#
loop_
_entity.id
_entity.type
_entity.pdbx_description
1 polymer ?
#
loop_
_entity_poly.entity_id
_entity_poly.type
_entity_poly.pdbx_seq_one_letter_code
_entity_poly.pdbx_strand_id
1 'polypeptide(L)'
;MATPPSIDLGGLGLEAFRDQPVAVLGLARSGIALTRFLADHGARVTVYDTRTADQLAEAIEALGDRRPRLLLGPQVDPAEALDSQALICTSPSVSSRYPTTEPRLRSALAAVEAAGRVPVVSEVDLFLRLCPAATVGVTGTKGKTTTSSLIAAVLGAGEAPVVLGGNIGIPLIERLPELTSGHRVVLELSELQLPTLSQGTDIAVYTHVTSDHLDRHGSLEAYRAVKRRLADLLPVGGVLVRNDDDPVVSAYTVPDRAREVTYARSAPGPASVGVADGWIMAGAAMVPDDHDGRILRLADIPIPGEHNVSNVLAATAVGLLYGVAPAAIAEAVRGFAGVEHRLERVAEFAGVTYINDSQGTQPDAVIAAVRAFERHLVLIAGGRSKGLPVEALAAAVAERVDAVVLMGETTDQLAAAFSAAGLERIERADSMEEAVSRATVVAREQTPATVLLSPAAASFDMFVDYEARGRAFKAAVAAVAEQADTAR
;
A
#
# COMPACT_ATOMS: atom_id res chain seq x y z
N MET A 1 -36.96 -23.15 -12.27
CA MET A 1 -36.31 -22.08 -11.50
C MET A 1 -35.98 -20.95 -12.45
N ALA A 2 -36.31 -19.72 -12.16
CA ALA A 2 -35.88 -18.58 -12.98
C ALA A 2 -34.35 -18.50 -12.94
N THR A 3 -33.74 -18.21 -14.09
CA THR A 3 -32.30 -17.97 -14.16
C THR A 3 -31.98 -16.82 -13.19
N PRO A 4 -30.98 -16.94 -12.30
CA PRO A 4 -30.62 -15.85 -11.42
C PRO A 4 -30.24 -14.62 -12.27
N PRO A 5 -30.58 -13.41 -11.80
CA PRO A 5 -30.19 -12.20 -12.48
C PRO A 5 -28.65 -12.16 -12.56
N SER A 6 -28.11 -11.56 -13.62
CA SER A 6 -26.66 -11.36 -13.78
C SER A 6 -26.43 -9.94 -14.28
N ILE A 7 -25.54 -9.21 -13.61
CA ILE A 7 -25.09 -7.88 -14.06
C ILE A 7 -24.09 -8.06 -15.20
N ASP A 8 -24.37 -7.43 -16.34
CA ASP A 8 -23.37 -7.33 -17.41
C ASP A 8 -22.24 -6.36 -17.01
N LEU A 9 -21.02 -6.86 -17.00
CA LEU A 9 -19.83 -6.08 -16.67
C LEU A 9 -19.27 -5.31 -17.87
N GLY A 10 -19.79 -5.56 -19.08
CA GLY A 10 -19.43 -4.82 -20.29
C GLY A 10 -20.23 -3.52 -20.39
N GLY A 11 -19.57 -2.37 -20.15
CA GLY A 11 -20.27 -1.07 -20.13
C GLY A 11 -21.04 -0.82 -18.84
N LEU A 12 -20.53 -1.32 -17.72
CA LEU A 12 -21.13 -1.16 -16.40
C LEU A 12 -21.29 0.31 -16.02
N GLY A 13 -22.53 0.70 -15.65
CA GLY A 13 -22.85 2.01 -15.10
C GLY A 13 -23.48 1.90 -13.70
N LEU A 14 -23.55 3.01 -12.97
CA LEU A 14 -24.02 3.05 -11.58
C LEU A 14 -25.48 2.56 -11.43
N GLU A 15 -26.32 2.81 -12.45
CA GLU A 15 -27.73 2.37 -12.47
C GLU A 15 -27.91 0.84 -12.56
N ALA A 16 -26.86 0.11 -12.97
CA ALA A 16 -26.91 -1.35 -13.10
C ALA A 16 -27.10 -2.08 -11.75
N PHE A 17 -26.85 -1.40 -10.63
CA PHE A 17 -26.99 -1.98 -9.28
C PHE A 17 -28.41 -1.87 -8.72
N ARG A 18 -29.23 -0.96 -9.24
CA ARG A 18 -30.56 -0.67 -8.68
C ARG A 18 -31.43 -1.93 -8.61
N ASP A 19 -31.94 -2.22 -7.41
CA ASP A 19 -32.78 -3.39 -7.10
C ASP A 19 -32.13 -4.77 -7.38
N GLN A 20 -30.82 -4.81 -7.68
CA GLN A 20 -30.09 -6.05 -7.91
C GLN A 20 -29.63 -6.68 -6.59
N PRO A 21 -29.75 -8.01 -6.44
CA PRO A 21 -29.16 -8.71 -5.31
C PRO A 21 -27.64 -8.84 -5.51
N VAL A 22 -26.86 -8.32 -4.57
CA VAL A 22 -25.39 -8.32 -4.62
C VAL A 22 -24.81 -8.88 -3.33
N ALA A 23 -23.92 -9.86 -3.44
CA ALA A 23 -23.17 -10.36 -2.28
C ALA A 23 -21.84 -9.61 -2.11
N VAL A 24 -21.51 -9.29 -0.86
CA VAL A 24 -20.18 -8.78 -0.46
C VAL A 24 -19.55 -9.78 0.50
N LEU A 25 -18.39 -10.29 0.16
CA LEU A 25 -17.67 -11.32 0.92
C LEU A 25 -16.51 -10.73 1.71
N GLY A 26 -16.65 -10.74 3.03
CA GLY A 26 -15.76 -10.11 4.00
C GLY A 26 -16.17 -8.67 4.32
N LEU A 27 -16.27 -8.36 5.62
CA LEU A 27 -16.61 -7.03 6.14
C LEU A 27 -15.42 -6.38 6.85
N ALA A 28 -14.27 -6.33 6.13
CA ALA A 28 -13.13 -5.49 6.47
C ALA A 28 -13.22 -4.19 5.65
N ARG A 29 -12.15 -3.37 5.65
CA ARG A 29 -12.10 -2.05 5.01
C ARG A 29 -12.72 -2.02 3.59
N SER A 30 -12.31 -2.90 2.68
CA SER A 30 -12.87 -2.97 1.32
C SER A 30 -14.33 -3.44 1.30
N GLY A 31 -14.70 -4.37 2.19
CA GLY A 31 -16.08 -4.85 2.28
C GLY A 31 -17.05 -3.81 2.83
N ILE A 32 -16.62 -2.99 3.79
CA ILE A 32 -17.41 -1.85 4.29
C ILE A 32 -17.63 -0.85 3.14
N ALA A 33 -16.57 -0.49 2.44
CA ALA A 33 -16.62 0.43 1.30
C ALA A 33 -17.56 -0.07 0.19
N LEU A 34 -17.42 -1.33 -0.21
CA LEU A 34 -18.30 -1.98 -1.19
C LEU A 34 -19.76 -1.98 -0.74
N THR A 35 -20.01 -2.36 0.51
CA THR A 35 -21.38 -2.42 1.07
C THR A 35 -22.04 -1.05 1.03
N ARG A 36 -21.31 -0.01 1.45
CA ARG A 36 -21.78 1.37 1.43
C ARG A 36 -22.08 1.83 0.00
N PHE A 37 -21.10 1.69 -0.88
CA PHE A 37 -21.21 2.08 -2.28
C PHE A 37 -22.39 1.41 -2.97
N LEU A 38 -22.52 0.08 -2.87
CA LEU A 38 -23.58 -0.68 -3.53
C LEU A 38 -24.96 -0.34 -2.96
N ALA A 39 -25.08 -0.19 -1.64
CA ALA A 39 -26.34 0.22 -1.01
C ALA A 39 -26.78 1.63 -1.44
N ASP A 40 -25.84 2.58 -1.53
CA ASP A 40 -26.09 3.96 -1.99
C ASP A 40 -26.53 4.02 -3.45
N HIS A 41 -26.16 3.01 -4.26
CA HIS A 41 -26.62 2.88 -5.65
C HIS A 41 -27.81 1.92 -5.80
N GLY A 42 -28.51 1.64 -4.70
CA GLY A 42 -29.81 0.94 -4.69
C GLY A 42 -29.71 -0.58 -4.79
N ALA A 43 -28.53 -1.20 -4.60
CA ALA A 43 -28.42 -2.65 -4.55
C ALA A 43 -29.04 -3.23 -3.28
N ARG A 44 -29.59 -4.45 -3.38
CA ARG A 44 -29.99 -5.27 -2.22
C ARG A 44 -28.78 -6.07 -1.75
N VAL A 45 -28.00 -5.50 -0.82
CA VAL A 45 -26.71 -6.06 -0.43
C VAL A 45 -26.87 -7.16 0.61
N THR A 46 -26.22 -8.30 0.39
CA THR A 46 -26.01 -9.38 1.37
C THR A 46 -24.52 -9.43 1.72
N VAL A 47 -24.17 -9.28 2.99
CA VAL A 47 -22.80 -9.37 3.49
C VAL A 47 -22.57 -10.71 4.15
N TYR A 48 -21.48 -11.38 3.80
CA TYR A 48 -21.02 -12.61 4.47
C TYR A 48 -19.65 -12.39 5.11
N ASP A 49 -19.53 -12.80 6.37
CA ASP A 49 -18.22 -12.86 7.06
C ASP A 49 -18.22 -14.02 8.08
N THR A 50 -17.07 -14.68 8.23
CA THR A 50 -16.91 -15.79 9.20
C THR A 50 -16.84 -15.33 10.65
N ARG A 51 -16.59 -14.05 10.90
CA ARG A 51 -16.58 -13.43 12.23
C ARG A 51 -18.02 -13.19 12.71
N THR A 52 -18.20 -13.20 14.02
CA THR A 52 -19.51 -12.93 14.65
C THR A 52 -19.84 -11.43 14.60
N ALA A 53 -21.12 -11.11 14.86
CA ALA A 53 -21.58 -9.72 14.93
C ALA A 53 -20.82 -8.90 15.99
N ASP A 54 -20.50 -9.51 17.14
CA ASP A 54 -19.74 -8.85 18.21
C ASP A 54 -18.31 -8.52 17.75
N GLN A 55 -17.68 -9.42 17.01
CA GLN A 55 -16.35 -9.19 16.45
C GLN A 55 -16.32 -8.14 15.32
N LEU A 56 -17.48 -7.85 14.74
CA LEU A 56 -17.68 -6.92 13.64
C LEU A 56 -18.45 -5.66 14.06
N ALA A 57 -18.65 -5.42 15.36
CA ALA A 57 -19.49 -4.32 15.85
C ALA A 57 -19.11 -2.96 15.24
N GLU A 58 -17.84 -2.61 15.25
CA GLU A 58 -17.33 -1.37 14.64
C GLU A 58 -17.55 -1.33 13.12
N ALA A 59 -17.35 -2.46 12.43
CA ALA A 59 -17.56 -2.56 10.99
C ALA A 59 -19.06 -2.40 10.63
N ILE A 60 -19.95 -2.95 11.46
CA ILE A 60 -21.39 -2.81 11.30
C ILE A 60 -21.83 -1.36 11.57
N GLU A 61 -21.30 -0.74 12.62
CA GLU A 61 -21.52 0.68 12.92
C GLU A 61 -21.06 1.58 11.77
N ALA A 62 -19.92 1.27 11.16
CA ALA A 62 -19.40 1.99 10.00
C ALA A 62 -20.31 1.95 8.76
N LEU A 63 -21.28 1.02 8.68
CA LEU A 63 -22.27 1.01 7.61
C LEU A 63 -23.30 2.14 7.72
N GLY A 64 -23.42 2.78 8.88
CA GLY A 64 -24.35 3.88 9.14
C GLY A 64 -25.82 3.42 9.02
N ASP A 65 -26.64 4.21 8.31
CA ASP A 65 -28.08 3.93 8.15
C ASP A 65 -28.41 2.84 7.12
N ARG A 66 -27.42 2.28 6.46
CA ARG A 66 -27.57 1.21 5.46
C ARG A 66 -27.96 -0.09 6.17
N ARG A 67 -28.86 -0.87 5.55
CA ARG A 67 -29.42 -2.10 6.16
C ARG A 67 -29.17 -3.30 5.23
N PRO A 68 -27.91 -3.73 5.00
CA PRO A 68 -27.66 -4.95 4.27
C PRO A 68 -28.18 -6.17 5.06
N ARG A 69 -28.46 -7.26 4.36
CA ARG A 69 -28.65 -8.56 5.01
C ARG A 69 -27.28 -9.06 5.49
N LEU A 70 -27.15 -9.28 6.80
CA LEU A 70 -25.91 -9.76 7.42
C LEU A 70 -25.97 -11.26 7.67
N LEU A 71 -25.02 -12.01 7.12
CA LEU A 71 -24.81 -13.44 7.29
C LEU A 71 -23.43 -13.63 7.96
N LEU A 72 -23.39 -13.59 9.29
CA LEU A 72 -22.19 -13.48 10.09
C LEU A 72 -21.98 -14.69 11.00
N GLY A 73 -20.76 -15.11 11.11
CA GLY A 73 -20.32 -16.17 12.02
C GLY A 73 -19.90 -17.47 11.33
N PRO A 74 -19.14 -18.32 12.04
CA PRO A 74 -18.54 -19.52 11.46
C PRO A 74 -19.52 -20.63 11.14
N GLN A 75 -20.76 -20.54 11.64
CA GLN A 75 -21.81 -21.55 11.39
C GLN A 75 -22.65 -21.26 10.16
N VAL A 76 -22.56 -20.05 9.60
CA VAL A 76 -23.33 -19.68 8.41
C VAL A 76 -22.79 -20.43 7.19
N ASP A 77 -23.68 -21.00 6.38
CA ASP A 77 -23.29 -21.62 5.12
C ASP A 77 -23.00 -20.49 4.09
N PRO A 78 -21.76 -20.40 3.55
CA PRO A 78 -21.45 -19.41 2.52
C PRO A 78 -22.30 -19.55 1.25
N ALA A 79 -22.82 -20.73 0.94
CA ALA A 79 -23.72 -20.92 -0.18
C ALA A 79 -24.99 -20.06 -0.07
N GLU A 80 -25.49 -19.78 1.15
CA GLU A 80 -26.64 -18.94 1.38
C GLU A 80 -26.40 -17.46 0.94
N ALA A 81 -25.16 -17.00 1.06
CA ALA A 81 -24.79 -15.66 0.62
C ALA A 81 -24.63 -15.55 -0.89
N LEU A 82 -24.29 -16.65 -1.55
CA LEU A 82 -23.99 -16.71 -3.00
C LEU A 82 -25.22 -17.03 -3.84
N ASP A 83 -26.27 -17.60 -3.22
CA ASP A 83 -27.48 -18.00 -3.94
C ASP A 83 -28.25 -16.78 -4.49
N SER A 84 -28.71 -16.92 -5.74
CA SER A 84 -29.61 -15.95 -6.39
C SER A 84 -29.03 -14.51 -6.47
N GLN A 85 -27.71 -14.36 -6.50
CA GLN A 85 -27.05 -13.07 -6.67
C GLN A 85 -26.92 -12.69 -8.15
N ALA A 86 -26.92 -11.38 -8.42
CA ALA A 86 -26.64 -10.80 -9.74
C ALA A 86 -25.14 -10.45 -9.91
N LEU A 87 -24.46 -10.25 -8.78
CA LEU A 87 -23.03 -9.93 -8.70
C LEU A 87 -22.49 -10.40 -7.35
N ILE A 88 -21.25 -10.87 -7.33
CA ILE A 88 -20.53 -11.20 -6.11
C ILE A 88 -19.27 -10.33 -6.05
N CYS A 89 -19.14 -9.56 -4.97
CA CYS A 89 -18.00 -8.71 -4.71
C CYS A 89 -17.15 -9.32 -3.59
N THR A 90 -15.84 -9.44 -3.81
CA THR A 90 -14.90 -10.02 -2.84
C THR A 90 -13.96 -8.95 -2.28
N SER A 91 -13.61 -9.11 -0.99
CA SER A 91 -12.41 -8.45 -0.46
C SER A 91 -11.16 -9.03 -1.13
N PRO A 92 -10.05 -8.29 -1.27
CA PRO A 92 -8.85 -8.76 -1.96
C PRO A 92 -8.26 -10.06 -1.40
N SER A 93 -8.44 -10.33 -0.11
CA SER A 93 -7.97 -11.55 0.55
C SER A 93 -8.90 -12.77 0.38
N VAL A 94 -10.09 -12.60 -0.22
CA VAL A 94 -11.09 -13.65 -0.42
C VAL A 94 -11.11 -14.08 -1.87
N SER A 95 -10.71 -15.33 -2.14
CA SER A 95 -10.68 -15.89 -3.49
C SER A 95 -10.79 -17.41 -3.45
N SER A 96 -11.39 -18.01 -4.47
CA SER A 96 -11.38 -19.47 -4.68
C SER A 96 -9.98 -20.05 -4.82
N ARG A 97 -9.00 -19.21 -5.19
CA ARG A 97 -7.61 -19.60 -5.48
C ARG A 97 -6.69 -19.54 -4.27
N TYR A 98 -7.09 -18.85 -3.18
CA TYR A 98 -6.21 -18.65 -2.02
C TYR A 98 -6.44 -19.73 -0.95
N PRO A 99 -5.38 -20.44 -0.52
CA PRO A 99 -5.48 -21.43 0.55
C PRO A 99 -5.88 -20.78 1.89
N THR A 100 -5.66 -19.47 2.05
CA THR A 100 -6.04 -18.70 3.25
C THR A 100 -7.53 -18.36 3.32
N THR A 101 -8.28 -18.47 2.21
CA THR A 101 -9.74 -18.33 2.24
C THR A 101 -10.37 -19.51 2.99
N GLU A 102 -11.36 -19.24 3.83
CA GLU A 102 -12.09 -20.29 4.57
C GLU A 102 -12.55 -21.42 3.60
N PRO A 103 -12.31 -22.70 3.94
CA PRO A 103 -12.45 -23.79 2.97
C PRO A 103 -13.83 -23.95 2.34
N ARG A 104 -14.93 -23.72 3.12
CA ARG A 104 -16.31 -23.81 2.60
C ARG A 104 -16.59 -22.66 1.64
N LEU A 105 -16.19 -21.44 2.01
CA LEU A 105 -16.33 -20.25 1.17
C LEU A 105 -15.53 -20.41 -0.13
N ARG A 106 -14.30 -20.91 -0.03
CA ARG A 106 -13.44 -21.18 -1.18
C ARG A 106 -14.08 -22.17 -2.15
N SER A 107 -14.65 -23.28 -1.62
CA SER A 107 -15.32 -24.28 -2.44
C SER A 107 -16.60 -23.72 -3.08
N ALA A 108 -17.39 -22.96 -2.34
CA ALA A 108 -18.61 -22.33 -2.85
C ALA A 108 -18.31 -21.32 -3.96
N LEU A 109 -17.28 -20.47 -3.78
CA LEU A 109 -16.80 -19.53 -4.81
C LEU A 109 -16.32 -20.26 -6.06
N ALA A 110 -15.52 -21.32 -5.91
CA ALA A 110 -15.04 -22.12 -7.04
C ALA A 110 -16.22 -22.71 -7.85
N ALA A 111 -17.28 -23.16 -7.18
CA ALA A 111 -18.47 -23.66 -7.84
C ALA A 111 -19.22 -22.57 -8.62
N VAL A 112 -19.33 -21.36 -8.08
CA VAL A 112 -19.94 -20.21 -8.76
C VAL A 112 -19.14 -19.81 -9.99
N GLU A 113 -17.82 -19.69 -9.85
CA GLU A 113 -16.90 -19.35 -10.96
C GLU A 113 -16.94 -20.40 -12.07
N ALA A 114 -16.95 -21.70 -11.72
CA ALA A 114 -17.06 -22.79 -12.68
C ALA A 114 -18.40 -22.79 -13.42
N ALA A 115 -19.48 -22.39 -12.75
CA ALA A 115 -20.80 -22.25 -13.36
C ALA A 115 -20.88 -21.07 -14.35
N GLY A 116 -20.07 -20.03 -14.16
CA GLY A 116 -19.94 -18.87 -15.06
C GLY A 116 -21.19 -18.02 -15.26
N ARG A 117 -22.19 -18.15 -14.36
CA ARG A 117 -23.50 -17.47 -14.50
C ARG A 117 -23.55 -16.13 -13.78
N VAL A 118 -22.81 -15.98 -12.71
CA VAL A 118 -22.78 -14.78 -11.87
C VAL A 118 -21.34 -14.26 -11.86
N PRO A 119 -21.09 -12.99 -12.21
CA PRO A 119 -19.75 -12.45 -12.17
C PRO A 119 -19.26 -12.32 -10.72
N VAL A 120 -17.96 -12.63 -10.54
CA VAL A 120 -17.24 -12.43 -9.28
C VAL A 120 -16.16 -11.39 -9.52
N VAL A 121 -16.21 -10.27 -8.79
CA VAL A 121 -15.30 -9.14 -8.93
C VAL A 121 -14.72 -8.75 -7.57
N SER A 122 -13.52 -8.15 -7.58
CA SER A 122 -13.01 -7.48 -6.38
C SER A 122 -13.40 -6.01 -6.35
N GLU A 123 -13.20 -5.36 -5.20
CA GLU A 123 -13.41 -3.91 -5.06
C GLU A 123 -12.62 -3.12 -6.10
N VAL A 124 -11.34 -3.46 -6.30
CA VAL A 124 -10.48 -2.75 -7.24
C VAL A 124 -10.85 -3.03 -8.71
N ASP A 125 -11.32 -4.24 -9.04
CA ASP A 125 -11.80 -4.54 -10.40
C ASP A 125 -13.09 -3.77 -10.70
N LEU A 126 -14.01 -3.74 -9.74
CA LEU A 126 -15.24 -2.95 -9.84
C LEU A 126 -14.95 -1.45 -9.98
N PHE A 127 -14.00 -0.94 -9.19
CA PHE A 127 -13.54 0.44 -9.29
C PHE A 127 -13.00 0.76 -10.70
N LEU A 128 -12.09 -0.06 -11.22
CA LEU A 128 -11.50 0.18 -12.55
C LEU A 128 -12.55 0.18 -13.67
N ARG A 129 -13.61 -0.62 -13.55
CA ARG A 129 -14.71 -0.66 -14.51
C ARG A 129 -15.57 0.62 -14.53
N LEU A 130 -15.69 1.27 -13.37
CA LEU A 130 -16.54 2.43 -13.17
C LEU A 130 -15.77 3.74 -13.21
N CYS A 131 -14.43 3.70 -13.12
CA CYS A 131 -13.58 4.88 -13.05
C CYS A 131 -13.58 5.64 -14.38
N PRO A 132 -14.03 6.92 -14.42
CA PRO A 132 -14.00 7.72 -15.63
C PRO A 132 -12.63 8.36 -15.90
N ALA A 133 -11.71 8.30 -14.92
CA ALA A 133 -10.42 8.96 -14.94
C ALA A 133 -9.32 8.07 -15.53
N ALA A 134 -8.27 8.68 -16.03
CA ALA A 134 -7.07 7.96 -16.45
C ALA A 134 -6.34 7.38 -15.22
N THR A 135 -5.89 6.14 -15.35
CA THR A 135 -5.41 5.31 -14.26
C THR A 135 -3.94 4.90 -14.41
N VAL A 136 -3.20 4.92 -13.31
CA VAL A 136 -1.81 4.46 -13.21
C VAL A 136 -1.73 3.37 -12.16
N GLY A 137 -1.50 2.14 -12.56
CA GLY A 137 -1.32 1.00 -11.65
C GLY A 137 0.15 0.79 -11.33
N VAL A 138 0.51 0.75 -10.05
CA VAL A 138 1.88 0.54 -9.58
C VAL A 138 1.98 -0.79 -8.85
N THR A 139 2.85 -1.68 -9.32
CA THR A 139 3.08 -2.97 -8.67
C THR A 139 4.56 -3.34 -8.61
N GLY A 140 4.87 -4.38 -7.86
CA GLY A 140 6.20 -4.93 -7.61
C GLY A 140 6.24 -5.63 -6.26
N THR A 141 7.36 -6.17 -5.87
CA THR A 141 7.57 -6.73 -4.53
C THR A 141 7.84 -5.60 -3.54
N LYS A 142 8.80 -4.73 -3.84
CA LYS A 142 9.21 -3.58 -3.01
C LYS A 142 9.13 -2.28 -3.81
N GLY A 143 9.03 -1.14 -3.13
CA GLY A 143 9.02 0.20 -3.74
C GLY A 143 7.64 0.71 -4.16
N LYS A 144 6.58 -0.10 -4.15
CA LYS A 144 5.22 0.28 -4.59
C LYS A 144 4.73 1.57 -3.95
N THR A 145 4.69 1.63 -2.63
CA THR A 145 4.13 2.76 -1.88
C THR A 145 4.89 4.05 -2.16
N THR A 146 6.22 4.00 -2.11
CA THR A 146 7.06 5.17 -2.42
C THR A 146 6.87 5.63 -3.86
N THR A 147 6.84 4.69 -4.82
CA THR A 147 6.64 5.01 -6.24
C THR A 147 5.25 5.58 -6.49
N SER A 148 4.20 4.99 -5.92
CA SER A 148 2.83 5.50 -6.07
C SER A 148 2.69 6.91 -5.49
N SER A 149 3.27 7.16 -4.32
CA SER A 149 3.25 8.47 -3.69
C SER A 149 4.07 9.51 -4.46
N LEU A 150 5.25 9.14 -4.98
CA LEU A 150 6.04 9.99 -5.86
C LEU A 150 5.31 10.32 -7.17
N ILE A 151 4.68 9.31 -7.80
CA ILE A 151 3.86 9.53 -9.00
C ILE A 151 2.72 10.50 -8.69
N ALA A 152 2.03 10.32 -7.56
CA ALA A 152 0.95 11.22 -7.18
C ALA A 152 1.45 12.65 -6.94
N ALA A 153 2.61 12.83 -6.29
CA ALA A 153 3.23 14.13 -6.09
C ALA A 153 3.64 14.80 -7.42
N VAL A 154 4.27 14.03 -8.32
CA VAL A 154 4.69 14.50 -9.64
C VAL A 154 3.49 14.88 -10.51
N LEU A 155 2.45 14.05 -10.56
CA LEU A 155 1.22 14.35 -11.30
C LEU A 155 0.47 15.53 -10.69
N GLY A 156 0.51 15.67 -9.35
CA GLY A 156 -0.09 16.81 -8.64
C GLY A 156 0.60 18.16 -8.90
N ALA A 157 1.83 18.15 -9.44
CA ALA A 157 2.50 19.35 -9.95
C ALA A 157 2.04 19.75 -11.35
N GLY A 158 1.21 18.94 -12.01
CA GLY A 158 0.51 19.26 -13.25
C GLY A 158 -0.86 19.91 -12.99
N GLU A 159 -1.67 20.04 -14.05
CA GLU A 159 -2.97 20.72 -13.97
C GLU A 159 -4.12 19.82 -13.48
N ALA A 160 -4.00 18.50 -13.63
CA ALA A 160 -5.06 17.56 -13.33
C ALA A 160 -5.12 17.21 -11.83
N PRO A 161 -6.32 17.16 -11.21
CA PRO A 161 -6.46 16.65 -9.85
C PRO A 161 -6.03 15.18 -9.77
N VAL A 162 -5.35 14.83 -8.68
CA VAL A 162 -4.79 13.47 -8.48
C VAL A 162 -5.41 12.80 -7.27
N VAL A 163 -5.78 11.53 -7.43
CA VAL A 163 -6.23 10.66 -6.33
C VAL A 163 -5.29 9.47 -6.23
N LEU A 164 -4.78 9.23 -5.02
CA LEU A 164 -3.93 8.09 -4.69
C LEU A 164 -4.70 7.09 -3.83
N GLY A 165 -4.61 5.80 -4.13
CA GLY A 165 -5.27 4.76 -3.35
C GLY A 165 -4.90 3.33 -3.78
N GLY A 166 -5.85 2.40 -3.60
CA GLY A 166 -5.64 0.97 -3.87
C GLY A 166 -5.27 0.19 -2.62
N ASN A 167 -4.10 -0.44 -2.61
CA ASN A 167 -3.60 -1.17 -1.42
C ASN A 167 -3.22 -0.24 -0.24
N ILE A 168 -3.18 1.05 -0.47
CA ILE A 168 -2.90 2.11 0.51
C ILE A 168 -4.06 3.09 0.58
N GLY A 169 -4.17 3.82 1.69
CA GLY A 169 -5.19 4.84 1.88
C GLY A 169 -6.62 4.30 1.95
N ILE A 170 -7.57 5.10 1.53
CA ILE A 170 -9.01 4.80 1.51
C ILE A 170 -9.33 3.92 0.29
N PRO A 171 -10.25 2.94 0.39
CA PRO A 171 -10.74 2.19 -0.76
C PRO A 171 -11.25 3.11 -1.86
N LEU A 172 -10.74 2.93 -3.09
CA LEU A 172 -11.01 3.87 -4.18
C LEU A 172 -12.48 3.89 -4.62
N ILE A 173 -13.22 2.83 -4.39
CA ILE A 173 -14.66 2.78 -4.69
C ILE A 173 -15.44 3.87 -3.93
N GLU A 174 -15.00 4.29 -2.75
CA GLU A 174 -15.62 5.40 -2.00
C GLU A 174 -15.33 6.78 -2.61
N ARG A 175 -14.23 6.90 -3.38
CA ARG A 175 -13.84 8.13 -4.05
C ARG A 175 -14.49 8.29 -5.43
N LEU A 176 -15.10 7.22 -5.95
CA LEU A 176 -15.66 7.19 -7.30
C LEU A 176 -16.62 8.35 -7.61
N PRO A 177 -17.53 8.78 -6.69
CA PRO A 177 -18.44 9.91 -6.94
C PRO A 177 -17.74 11.26 -7.18
N GLU A 178 -16.49 11.41 -6.74
CA GLU A 178 -15.71 12.65 -6.90
C GLU A 178 -14.95 12.68 -8.23
N LEU A 179 -14.80 11.53 -8.90
CA LEU A 179 -13.95 11.38 -10.06
C LEU A 179 -14.63 11.82 -11.36
N THR A 180 -13.87 12.50 -12.19
CA THR A 180 -14.24 12.86 -13.56
C THR A 180 -13.12 12.46 -14.52
N SER A 181 -13.36 12.52 -15.83
CA SER A 181 -12.33 12.25 -16.84
C SER A 181 -11.12 13.20 -16.77
N GLY A 182 -11.25 14.34 -16.08
CA GLY A 182 -10.14 15.27 -15.82
C GLY A 182 -9.16 14.83 -14.75
N HIS A 183 -9.54 13.88 -13.91
CA HIS A 183 -8.67 13.39 -12.83
C HIS A 183 -7.58 12.44 -13.33
N ARG A 184 -6.60 12.20 -12.47
CA ARG A 184 -5.61 11.10 -12.56
C ARG A 184 -5.71 10.26 -11.32
N VAL A 185 -5.78 8.94 -11.47
CA VAL A 185 -5.86 8.02 -10.34
C VAL A 185 -4.63 7.13 -10.32
N VAL A 186 -3.90 7.17 -9.21
CA VAL A 186 -2.73 6.32 -8.98
C VAL A 186 -3.13 5.20 -8.02
N LEU A 187 -2.99 3.95 -8.47
CA LEU A 187 -3.36 2.76 -7.70
C LEU A 187 -2.11 1.97 -7.31
N GLU A 188 -1.84 1.87 -6.02
CA GLU A 188 -0.95 0.81 -5.55
C GLU A 188 -1.66 -0.55 -5.65
N LEU A 189 -1.05 -1.53 -6.33
CA LEU A 189 -1.64 -2.85 -6.56
C LEU A 189 -0.79 -3.96 -5.92
N SER A 190 -1.39 -4.67 -4.97
CA SER A 190 -0.77 -5.82 -4.29
C SER A 190 -0.92 -7.12 -5.10
N GLU A 191 -0.18 -8.15 -4.71
CA GLU A 191 -0.29 -9.51 -5.26
C GLU A 191 -1.65 -10.15 -4.96
N LEU A 192 -2.40 -9.68 -3.98
CA LEU A 192 -3.76 -10.15 -3.69
C LEU A 192 -4.80 -9.53 -4.62
N GLN A 193 -4.58 -8.29 -5.07
CA GLN A 193 -5.50 -7.58 -5.95
C GLN A 193 -5.32 -7.98 -7.43
N LEU A 194 -4.08 -8.15 -7.88
CA LEU A 194 -3.79 -8.45 -9.29
C LEU A 194 -4.53 -9.66 -9.87
N PRO A 195 -4.64 -10.82 -9.18
CA PRO A 195 -5.37 -11.98 -9.72
C PRO A 195 -6.86 -11.73 -9.93
N THR A 196 -7.42 -10.75 -9.24
CA THR A 196 -8.86 -10.43 -9.30
C THR A 196 -9.20 -9.44 -10.41
N LEU A 197 -8.20 -8.82 -11.03
CA LEU A 197 -8.41 -7.87 -12.12
C LEU A 197 -8.82 -8.58 -13.39
N SER A 198 -9.78 -8.01 -14.10
CA SER A 198 -10.21 -8.42 -15.43
C SER A 198 -9.91 -7.38 -16.49
N GLN A 199 -9.56 -6.17 -16.08
CA GLN A 199 -9.00 -5.12 -16.91
C GLN A 199 -7.83 -4.44 -16.23
N GLY A 200 -6.90 -3.86 -17.01
CA GLY A 200 -5.74 -3.16 -16.54
C GLY A 200 -5.98 -1.67 -16.35
N THR A 201 -4.91 -0.98 -15.98
CA THR A 201 -4.82 0.48 -15.93
C THR A 201 -4.26 1.02 -17.25
N ASP A 202 -4.45 2.31 -17.52
CA ASP A 202 -3.92 2.95 -18.75
C ASP A 202 -2.39 2.94 -18.76
N ILE A 203 -1.77 3.12 -17.60
CA ILE A 203 -0.34 2.95 -17.39
C ILE A 203 -0.10 1.88 -16.34
N ALA A 204 0.75 0.90 -16.64
CA ALA A 204 1.25 -0.11 -15.71
C ALA A 204 2.69 0.19 -15.35
N VAL A 205 2.98 0.44 -14.07
CA VAL A 205 4.32 0.74 -13.57
C VAL A 205 4.83 -0.43 -12.73
N TYR A 206 5.99 -0.94 -13.09
CA TYR A 206 6.65 -2.00 -12.34
C TYR A 206 7.88 -1.48 -11.62
N THR A 207 7.93 -1.69 -10.33
CA THR A 207 9.10 -1.35 -9.49
C THR A 207 10.13 -2.48 -9.53
N HIS A 208 10.19 -3.31 -8.49
CA HIS A 208 11.14 -4.41 -8.37
C HIS A 208 10.40 -5.70 -8.04
N VAL A 209 10.66 -6.80 -8.80
CA VAL A 209 9.99 -8.09 -8.63
C VAL A 209 10.99 -9.15 -8.21
N THR A 210 11.02 -9.44 -6.92
CA THR A 210 11.84 -10.51 -6.31
C THR A 210 10.96 -11.68 -5.87
N SER A 211 11.28 -12.31 -4.75
CA SER A 211 10.46 -13.33 -4.09
C SER A 211 9.76 -12.76 -2.88
N ASP A 212 8.48 -13.05 -2.75
CA ASP A 212 7.68 -12.74 -1.56
C ASP A 212 6.46 -13.67 -1.50
N HIS A 213 5.85 -13.85 -0.32
CA HIS A 213 4.60 -14.58 -0.14
C HIS A 213 4.54 -15.96 -0.83
N LEU A 214 5.65 -16.72 -0.85
CA LEU A 214 5.70 -18.05 -1.47
C LEU A 214 4.80 -19.07 -0.75
N ASP A 215 4.49 -18.85 0.52
CA ASP A 215 3.50 -19.57 1.31
C ASP A 215 2.09 -19.55 0.69
N ARG A 216 1.76 -18.48 -0.04
CA ARG A 216 0.46 -18.31 -0.71
C ARG A 216 0.48 -18.74 -2.17
N HIS A 217 1.55 -18.44 -2.89
CA HIS A 217 1.64 -18.68 -4.32
C HIS A 217 2.20 -20.05 -4.67
N GLY A 218 2.80 -20.77 -3.71
CA GLY A 218 3.35 -22.10 -3.87
C GLY A 218 4.67 -22.14 -4.65
N SER A 219 4.91 -21.23 -5.60
CA SER A 219 6.19 -21.14 -6.32
C SER A 219 6.53 -19.69 -6.72
N LEU A 220 7.81 -19.47 -7.03
CA LEU A 220 8.31 -18.18 -7.52
C LEU A 220 7.73 -17.84 -8.90
N GLU A 221 7.56 -18.84 -9.76
CA GLU A 221 6.96 -18.69 -11.09
C GLU A 221 5.51 -18.24 -11.00
N ALA A 222 4.72 -18.86 -10.11
CA ALA A 222 3.34 -18.47 -9.87
C ALA A 222 3.24 -17.02 -9.33
N TYR A 223 4.12 -16.63 -8.40
CA TYR A 223 4.19 -15.25 -7.91
C TYR A 223 4.52 -14.26 -9.02
N ARG A 224 5.52 -14.56 -9.87
CA ARG A 224 5.90 -13.73 -11.02
C ARG A 224 4.78 -13.63 -12.06
N ALA A 225 4.07 -14.72 -12.33
CA ALA A 225 2.92 -14.73 -13.23
C ALA A 225 1.78 -13.82 -12.70
N VAL A 226 1.52 -13.85 -11.38
CA VAL A 226 0.57 -12.92 -10.75
C VAL A 226 1.00 -11.47 -10.95
N LYS A 227 2.28 -11.15 -10.73
CA LYS A 227 2.78 -9.79 -10.94
C LYS A 227 2.65 -9.34 -12.38
N ARG A 228 3.00 -10.19 -13.35
CA ARG A 228 2.92 -9.89 -14.78
C ARG A 228 1.52 -9.51 -15.26
N ARG A 229 0.47 -9.97 -14.57
CA ARG A 229 -0.92 -9.78 -14.98
C ARG A 229 -1.29 -8.32 -15.29
N LEU A 230 -0.75 -7.33 -14.57
CA LEU A 230 -1.04 -5.93 -14.84
C LEU A 230 -0.56 -5.51 -16.25
N ALA A 231 0.61 -5.99 -16.70
CA ALA A 231 1.11 -5.76 -18.05
C ALA A 231 0.27 -6.48 -19.11
N ASP A 232 -0.14 -7.73 -18.83
CA ASP A 232 -0.96 -8.52 -19.74
C ASP A 232 -2.36 -7.91 -19.96
N LEU A 233 -2.86 -7.14 -19.00
CA LEU A 233 -4.17 -6.48 -19.03
C LEU A 233 -4.15 -5.06 -19.60
N LEU A 234 -3.00 -4.55 -20.06
CA LEU A 234 -2.93 -3.21 -20.65
C LEU A 234 -3.93 -3.04 -21.79
N PRO A 235 -4.70 -1.94 -21.81
CA PRO A 235 -5.65 -1.66 -22.88
C PRO A 235 -4.93 -1.27 -24.18
N VAL A 236 -5.69 -1.11 -25.25
CA VAL A 236 -5.19 -0.54 -26.51
C VAL A 236 -4.70 0.89 -26.25
N GLY A 237 -3.46 1.19 -26.66
CA GLY A 237 -2.80 2.47 -26.38
C GLY A 237 -2.23 2.62 -24.98
N GLY A 238 -2.38 1.59 -24.13
CA GLY A 238 -1.80 1.57 -22.79
C GLY A 238 -0.27 1.60 -22.81
N VAL A 239 0.33 1.93 -21.66
CA VAL A 239 1.79 2.07 -21.52
C VAL A 239 2.32 1.20 -20.39
N LEU A 240 3.35 0.42 -20.69
CA LEU A 240 4.17 -0.25 -19.68
C LEU A 240 5.36 0.67 -19.32
N VAL A 241 5.44 1.09 -18.06
CA VAL A 241 6.64 1.73 -17.50
C VAL A 241 7.44 0.66 -16.78
N ARG A 242 8.57 0.25 -17.38
CA ARG A 242 9.33 -0.94 -17.03
C ARG A 242 10.68 -0.61 -16.43
N ASN A 243 11.02 -1.29 -15.34
CA ASN A 243 12.34 -1.22 -14.71
C ASN A 243 13.33 -2.15 -15.43
N ASP A 244 14.26 -1.60 -16.18
CA ASP A 244 15.26 -2.39 -16.91
C ASP A 244 16.43 -2.85 -16.03
N ASP A 245 16.59 -2.30 -14.82
CA ASP A 245 17.54 -2.82 -13.82
C ASP A 245 17.04 -4.12 -13.15
N ASP A 246 15.75 -4.46 -13.29
CA ASP A 246 15.17 -5.66 -12.70
C ASP A 246 15.15 -6.81 -13.73
N PRO A 247 15.84 -7.94 -13.48
CA PRO A 247 15.95 -9.02 -14.46
C PRO A 247 14.62 -9.76 -14.74
N VAL A 248 13.62 -9.66 -13.86
CA VAL A 248 12.30 -10.25 -14.07
C VAL A 248 11.44 -9.30 -14.88
N VAL A 249 11.42 -8.03 -14.49
CA VAL A 249 10.60 -6.99 -15.12
C VAL A 249 11.11 -6.66 -16.53
N SER A 250 12.44 -6.61 -16.72
CA SER A 250 13.06 -6.33 -18.04
C SER A 250 12.70 -7.37 -19.11
N ALA A 251 12.32 -8.59 -18.68
CA ALA A 251 11.82 -9.63 -19.58
C ALA A 251 10.32 -9.54 -19.91
N TYR A 252 9.58 -8.59 -19.33
CA TYR A 252 8.17 -8.42 -19.66
C TYR A 252 8.03 -7.78 -21.04
N THR A 253 7.12 -8.35 -21.81
CA THR A 253 6.71 -7.83 -23.12
C THR A 253 5.29 -7.30 -23.01
N VAL A 254 4.98 -6.27 -23.75
CA VAL A 254 3.62 -5.72 -23.87
C VAL A 254 2.83 -6.42 -24.98
N PRO A 255 1.49 -6.41 -24.88
CA PRO A 255 0.64 -6.71 -26.03
C PRO A 255 0.95 -5.78 -27.21
N ASP A 256 0.84 -6.24 -28.47
CA ASP A 256 1.11 -5.47 -29.70
C ASP A 256 0.38 -4.11 -29.76
N ARG A 257 -0.69 -3.98 -28.98
CA ARG A 257 -1.53 -2.78 -28.91
C ARG A 257 -1.08 -1.76 -27.86
N ALA A 258 -0.07 -2.06 -27.05
CA ALA A 258 0.48 -1.18 -26.01
C ALA A 258 1.92 -0.77 -26.36
N ARG A 259 2.43 0.27 -25.71
CA ARG A 259 3.80 0.76 -25.88
C ARG A 259 4.59 0.64 -24.60
N GLU A 260 5.93 0.69 -24.71
CA GLU A 260 6.85 0.64 -23.60
C GLU A 260 7.56 1.99 -23.40
N VAL A 261 7.76 2.32 -22.13
CA VAL A 261 8.72 3.32 -21.66
C VAL A 261 9.58 2.63 -20.60
N THR A 262 10.89 2.71 -20.72
CA THR A 262 11.77 2.05 -19.75
C THR A 262 12.44 3.05 -18.83
N TYR A 263 12.88 2.57 -17.67
CA TYR A 263 13.75 3.33 -16.80
C TYR A 263 14.83 2.45 -16.18
N ALA A 264 16.02 3.01 -15.98
CA ALA A 264 17.17 2.35 -15.39
C ALA A 264 18.14 3.35 -14.77
N ARG A 265 19.02 2.90 -13.88
CA ARG A 265 20.10 3.72 -13.32
C ARG A 265 21.29 3.90 -14.26
N SER A 266 21.14 3.58 -15.52
CA SER A 266 22.09 3.82 -16.61
C SER A 266 21.61 4.96 -17.50
N ALA A 267 22.45 5.39 -18.46
CA ALA A 267 22.09 6.44 -19.41
C ALA A 267 20.85 6.07 -20.24
N PRO A 268 19.88 7.00 -20.41
CA PRO A 268 18.62 6.68 -21.08
C PRO A 268 18.78 6.54 -22.59
N GLY A 269 17.98 5.64 -23.18
CA GLY A 269 17.67 5.63 -24.60
C GLY A 269 16.62 6.69 -24.97
N PRO A 270 16.22 6.80 -26.26
CA PRO A 270 15.31 7.85 -26.72
C PRO A 270 13.97 7.91 -26.00
N ALA A 271 13.35 6.76 -25.71
CA ALA A 271 12.02 6.63 -25.06
C ALA A 271 12.18 6.07 -23.62
N SER A 272 13.14 6.57 -22.87
CA SER A 272 13.41 6.10 -21.51
C SER A 272 13.83 7.23 -20.56
N VAL A 273 13.84 6.91 -19.27
CA VAL A 273 14.37 7.78 -18.21
C VAL A 273 15.54 7.05 -17.54
N GLY A 274 16.63 7.75 -17.27
CA GLY A 274 17.81 7.12 -16.71
C GLY A 274 18.69 8.07 -15.93
N VAL A 275 19.93 7.63 -15.68
CA VAL A 275 20.94 8.41 -14.96
C VAL A 275 22.18 8.60 -15.84
N ALA A 276 22.61 9.85 -16.01
CA ALA A 276 23.88 10.19 -16.62
C ALA A 276 24.47 11.46 -15.96
N ASP A 277 25.77 11.49 -15.78
CA ASP A 277 26.54 12.64 -15.25
C ASP A 277 25.99 13.21 -13.93
N GLY A 278 25.47 12.35 -13.06
CA GLY A 278 24.88 12.75 -11.78
C GLY A 278 23.48 13.39 -11.87
N TRP A 279 22.81 13.25 -13.02
CA TRP A 279 21.45 13.73 -13.27
C TRP A 279 20.48 12.59 -13.56
N ILE A 280 19.23 12.77 -13.18
CA ILE A 280 18.11 12.09 -13.80
C ILE A 280 17.91 12.73 -15.16
N MET A 281 17.92 11.90 -16.20
CA MET A 281 17.84 12.28 -17.60
C MET A 281 16.64 11.62 -18.26
N ALA A 282 15.99 12.35 -19.12
CA ALA A 282 14.98 11.82 -20.03
C ALA A 282 15.52 11.75 -21.45
N GLY A 283 15.19 10.68 -22.18
CA GLY A 283 15.51 10.55 -23.59
C GLY A 283 14.77 11.55 -24.47
N ALA A 284 15.30 11.83 -25.64
CA ALA A 284 14.78 12.88 -26.54
C ALA A 284 13.31 12.72 -26.96
N ALA A 285 12.78 11.49 -26.96
CA ALA A 285 11.38 11.26 -27.27
C ALA A 285 10.42 11.51 -26.08
N MET A 286 10.97 11.80 -24.89
CA MET A 286 10.22 12.01 -23.65
C MET A 286 10.08 13.48 -23.27
N VAL A 287 10.83 14.36 -23.89
CA VAL A 287 10.88 15.80 -23.57
C VAL A 287 10.70 16.62 -24.86
N PRO A 288 10.36 17.94 -24.78
CA PRO A 288 10.35 18.83 -25.93
C PRO A 288 11.71 18.89 -26.65
N ASP A 289 11.67 19.16 -27.96
CA ASP A 289 12.86 19.14 -28.83
C ASP A 289 13.97 20.13 -28.40
N ASP A 290 13.61 21.19 -27.70
CA ASP A 290 14.54 22.21 -27.20
C ASP A 290 15.07 21.92 -25.80
N HIS A 291 14.64 20.82 -25.17
CA HIS A 291 15.04 20.42 -23.82
C HIS A 291 16.25 19.50 -23.85
N ASP A 292 17.27 19.75 -23.02
CA ASP A 292 18.52 18.96 -22.97
C ASP A 292 18.37 17.59 -22.27
N GLY A 293 17.19 17.23 -21.83
CA GLY A 293 16.87 15.97 -21.14
C GLY A 293 17.16 15.96 -19.65
N ARG A 294 17.81 16.97 -19.08
CA ARG A 294 18.13 17.03 -17.64
C ARG A 294 16.90 17.37 -16.81
N ILE A 295 16.53 16.51 -15.87
CA ILE A 295 15.38 16.70 -15.01
C ILE A 295 15.81 17.19 -13.63
N LEU A 296 16.61 16.40 -12.91
CA LEU A 296 16.96 16.63 -11.51
C LEU A 296 18.37 16.09 -11.21
N ARG A 297 19.15 16.76 -10.37
CA ARG A 297 20.40 16.18 -9.86
C ARG A 297 20.12 15.05 -8.87
N LEU A 298 20.90 13.99 -8.89
CA LEU A 298 20.77 12.90 -7.91
C LEU A 298 20.94 13.41 -6.47
N ALA A 299 21.83 14.39 -6.26
CA ALA A 299 22.06 15.00 -4.95
C ALA A 299 20.86 15.80 -4.40
N ASP A 300 19.89 16.17 -5.26
CA ASP A 300 18.69 16.91 -4.88
C ASP A 300 17.52 15.98 -4.48
N ILE A 301 17.70 14.67 -4.56
CA ILE A 301 16.69 13.69 -4.12
C ILE A 301 16.71 13.61 -2.59
N PRO A 302 15.64 14.01 -1.90
CA PRO A 302 15.66 14.11 -0.43
C PRO A 302 15.54 12.77 0.28
N ILE A 303 15.03 11.73 -0.40
CA ILE A 303 14.88 10.38 0.14
C ILE A 303 16.12 9.53 -0.17
N PRO A 304 16.83 8.99 0.84
CA PRO A 304 18.12 8.32 0.64
C PRO A 304 17.96 6.93 0.03
N GLY A 305 19.03 6.48 -0.60
CA GLY A 305 19.21 5.10 -1.09
C GLY A 305 18.96 4.94 -2.59
N GLU A 306 19.76 4.07 -3.20
CA GLU A 306 19.71 3.79 -4.65
C GLU A 306 18.35 3.29 -5.15
N HIS A 307 17.62 2.54 -4.31
CA HIS A 307 16.27 2.09 -4.63
C HIS A 307 15.31 3.27 -4.79
N ASN A 308 15.52 4.39 -4.07
CA ASN A 308 14.72 5.58 -4.22
C ASN A 308 15.05 6.35 -5.50
N VAL A 309 16.27 6.27 -6.00
CA VAL A 309 16.58 6.76 -7.35
C VAL A 309 15.70 6.04 -8.38
N SER A 310 15.60 4.71 -8.32
CA SER A 310 14.73 3.94 -9.21
C SER A 310 13.23 4.33 -9.08
N ASN A 311 12.76 4.59 -7.84
CA ASN A 311 11.38 5.06 -7.60
C ASN A 311 11.14 6.45 -8.25
N VAL A 312 12.13 7.36 -8.16
CA VAL A 312 12.07 8.69 -8.78
C VAL A 312 12.13 8.60 -10.31
N LEU A 313 12.93 7.70 -10.89
CA LEU A 313 12.98 7.44 -12.33
C LEU A 313 11.60 7.00 -12.85
N ALA A 314 10.93 6.06 -12.16
CA ALA A 314 9.59 5.61 -12.51
C ALA A 314 8.57 6.77 -12.46
N ALA A 315 8.61 7.58 -11.39
CA ALA A 315 7.70 8.73 -11.25
C ALA A 315 7.96 9.80 -12.31
N THR A 316 9.22 10.07 -12.63
CA THR A 316 9.61 10.97 -13.72
C THR A 316 9.06 10.49 -15.06
N ALA A 317 9.19 9.20 -15.38
CA ALA A 317 8.65 8.62 -16.62
C ALA A 317 7.12 8.84 -16.72
N VAL A 318 6.38 8.58 -15.64
CA VAL A 318 4.92 8.79 -15.62
C VAL A 318 4.57 10.29 -15.75
N GLY A 319 5.30 11.17 -15.04
CA GLY A 319 5.08 12.62 -15.15
C GLY A 319 5.24 13.12 -16.59
N LEU A 320 6.31 12.71 -17.27
CA LEU A 320 6.58 13.06 -18.67
C LEU A 320 5.50 12.50 -19.62
N LEU A 321 5.02 11.28 -19.38
CA LEU A 321 3.92 10.68 -20.15
C LEU A 321 2.61 11.47 -20.06
N TYR A 322 2.36 12.14 -18.95
CA TYR A 322 1.22 13.03 -18.76
C TYR A 322 1.52 14.50 -19.07
N GLY A 323 2.69 14.80 -19.63
CA GLY A 323 3.08 16.15 -20.04
C GLY A 323 3.40 17.11 -18.90
N VAL A 324 3.70 16.60 -17.71
CA VAL A 324 4.18 17.43 -16.61
C VAL A 324 5.54 18.00 -16.99
N ALA A 325 5.70 19.32 -16.90
CA ALA A 325 6.93 20.01 -17.28
C ALA A 325 8.14 19.48 -16.45
N PRO A 326 9.33 19.29 -17.08
CA PRO A 326 10.53 18.81 -16.39
C PRO A 326 10.87 19.56 -15.11
N ALA A 327 10.74 20.89 -15.11
CA ALA A 327 10.97 21.72 -13.93
C ALA A 327 9.96 21.43 -12.80
N ALA A 328 8.69 21.21 -13.13
CA ALA A 328 7.66 20.88 -12.14
C ALA A 328 7.88 19.48 -11.54
N ILE A 329 8.32 18.51 -12.36
CA ILE A 329 8.74 17.18 -11.88
C ILE A 329 9.88 17.34 -10.87
N ALA A 330 10.91 18.14 -11.20
CA ALA A 330 12.06 18.37 -10.33
C ALA A 330 11.63 18.97 -8.98
N GLU A 331 10.75 19.97 -8.99
CA GLU A 331 10.25 20.59 -7.76
C GLU A 331 9.40 19.62 -6.92
N ALA A 332 8.54 18.83 -7.56
CA ALA A 332 7.75 17.82 -6.86
C ALA A 332 8.63 16.78 -6.16
N VAL A 333 9.71 16.33 -6.83
CA VAL A 333 10.66 15.38 -6.23
C VAL A 333 11.45 16.03 -5.09
N ARG A 334 11.93 17.27 -5.24
CA ARG A 334 12.63 17.99 -4.14
C ARG A 334 11.74 18.21 -2.93
N GLY A 335 10.46 18.46 -3.15
CA GLY A 335 9.47 18.62 -2.07
C GLY A 335 8.98 17.31 -1.45
N PHE A 336 9.38 16.15 -1.98
CA PHE A 336 8.88 14.87 -1.51
C PHE A 336 9.62 14.41 -0.25
N ALA A 337 9.00 14.62 0.91
CA ALA A 337 9.58 14.25 2.21
C ALA A 337 9.56 12.74 2.53
N GLY A 338 9.15 11.90 1.60
CA GLY A 338 8.93 10.47 1.81
C GLY A 338 7.45 10.13 2.02
N VAL A 339 7.18 8.89 2.39
CA VAL A 339 5.83 8.40 2.68
C VAL A 339 5.57 8.60 4.16
N GLU A 340 4.45 9.25 4.50
CA GLU A 340 4.03 9.44 5.88
C GLU A 340 3.95 8.10 6.62
N HIS A 341 4.47 8.06 7.84
CA HIS A 341 4.54 6.86 8.68
C HIS A 341 5.42 5.71 8.16
N ARG A 342 6.29 5.96 7.16
CA ARG A 342 7.23 4.97 6.62
C ARG A 342 8.64 5.53 6.55
N LEU A 343 9.46 5.24 7.58
CA LEU A 343 10.78 5.83 7.79
C LEU A 343 10.76 7.35 7.61
N GLU A 344 9.65 7.99 7.96
CA GLU A 344 9.41 9.42 7.84
C GLU A 344 10.29 10.18 8.84
N ARG A 345 11.13 11.08 8.35
CA ARG A 345 11.89 11.99 9.23
C ARG A 345 10.94 13.06 9.76
N VAL A 346 10.66 13.02 11.05
CA VAL A 346 9.71 13.93 11.73
C VAL A 346 10.40 15.21 12.19
N ALA A 347 11.55 15.08 12.84
CA ALA A 347 12.29 16.20 13.41
C ALA A 347 13.76 15.84 13.64
N GLU A 348 14.58 16.89 13.82
CA GLU A 348 15.94 16.76 14.35
C GLU A 348 16.22 17.94 15.27
N PHE A 349 16.55 17.68 16.52
CA PHE A 349 16.96 18.69 17.49
C PHE A 349 17.83 18.08 18.60
N ALA A 350 18.69 18.90 19.19
CA ALA A 350 19.61 18.50 20.26
C ALA A 350 20.47 17.24 19.91
N GLY A 351 20.83 17.06 18.62
CA GLY A 351 21.62 15.94 18.14
C GLY A 351 20.85 14.62 18.03
N VAL A 352 19.51 14.64 18.13
CA VAL A 352 18.64 13.48 18.00
C VAL A 352 17.75 13.64 16.78
N THR A 353 17.75 12.64 15.90
CA THR A 353 16.82 12.53 14.75
C THR A 353 15.65 11.62 15.12
N TYR A 354 14.41 12.04 14.81
CA TYR A 354 13.18 11.27 15.10
C TYR A 354 12.59 10.75 13.80
N ILE A 355 12.39 9.42 13.74
CA ILE A 355 11.92 8.70 12.56
C ILE A 355 10.63 7.96 12.89
N ASN A 356 9.59 8.22 12.10
CA ASN A 356 8.29 7.57 12.19
C ASN A 356 8.16 6.45 11.16
N ASP A 357 8.18 5.22 11.61
CA ASP A 357 7.91 4.02 10.81
C ASP A 357 6.71 3.25 11.39
N SER A 358 5.67 3.98 11.79
CA SER A 358 4.45 3.36 12.35
C SER A 358 3.83 2.30 11.44
N GLN A 359 4.08 2.35 10.13
CA GLN A 359 3.69 1.34 9.16
C GLN A 359 4.49 0.03 9.28
N GLY A 360 5.63 0.02 9.99
CA GLY A 360 6.47 -1.15 10.27
C GLY A 360 5.82 -2.13 11.25
N THR A 361 4.69 -2.74 10.87
CA THR A 361 3.86 -3.61 11.71
C THR A 361 4.22 -5.09 11.61
N GLN A 362 5.29 -5.43 10.90
CA GLN A 362 5.80 -6.79 10.71
C GLN A 362 7.25 -6.88 11.23
N PRO A 363 7.67 -7.99 11.84
CA PRO A 363 9.05 -8.17 12.30
C PRO A 363 10.10 -7.89 11.21
N ASP A 364 9.91 -8.39 9.99
CA ASP A 364 10.84 -8.19 8.87
C ASP A 364 10.96 -6.72 8.45
N ALA A 365 9.89 -5.94 8.56
CA ALA A 365 9.92 -4.51 8.28
C ALA A 365 10.81 -3.78 9.29
N VAL A 366 10.66 -4.12 10.58
CA VAL A 366 11.48 -3.53 11.64
C VAL A 366 12.95 -3.95 11.54
N ILE A 367 13.25 -5.21 11.17
CA ILE A 367 14.60 -5.66 10.87
C ILE A 367 15.24 -4.80 9.77
N ALA A 368 14.50 -4.53 8.70
CA ALA A 368 14.96 -3.66 7.63
C ALA A 368 15.16 -2.22 8.11
N ALA A 369 14.23 -1.71 8.92
CA ALA A 369 14.29 -0.36 9.48
C ALA A 369 15.50 -0.16 10.39
N VAL A 370 15.74 -1.05 11.35
CA VAL A 370 16.90 -0.92 12.28
C VAL A 370 18.25 -1.05 11.56
N ARG A 371 18.29 -1.78 10.46
CA ARG A 371 19.50 -1.90 9.61
C ARG A 371 19.75 -0.70 8.71
N ALA A 372 18.73 0.14 8.50
CA ALA A 372 18.86 1.34 7.67
C ALA A 372 19.57 2.51 8.38
N PHE A 373 19.69 2.45 9.71
CA PHE A 373 20.32 3.49 10.52
C PHE A 373 21.66 3.02 11.09
N GLU A 374 22.56 3.98 11.31
CA GLU A 374 23.80 3.76 12.01
C GLU A 374 23.59 3.57 13.52
N ARG A 375 24.64 3.28 14.28
CA ARG A 375 24.60 3.12 15.73
C ARG A 375 24.15 4.39 16.45
N HIS A 376 23.79 4.24 17.72
CA HIS A 376 23.06 5.15 18.59
C HIS A 376 21.59 5.24 18.17
N LEU A 377 20.98 4.06 18.12
CA LEU A 377 19.58 3.84 17.75
C LEU A 377 18.77 3.44 18.99
N VAL A 378 17.72 4.20 19.26
CA VAL A 378 16.70 3.87 20.28
C VAL A 378 15.41 3.50 19.56
N LEU A 379 14.93 2.29 19.77
CA LEU A 379 13.72 1.77 19.14
C LEU A 379 12.50 1.92 20.06
N ILE A 380 11.40 2.46 19.54
CA ILE A 380 10.07 2.37 20.16
C ILE A 380 9.30 1.28 19.43
N ALA A 381 8.86 0.22 20.17
CA ALA A 381 8.20 -0.92 19.60
C ALA A 381 7.04 -1.45 20.46
N GLY A 382 6.18 -2.27 19.84
CA GLY A 382 5.05 -2.92 20.50
C GLY A 382 3.69 -2.51 19.96
N GLY A 383 2.64 -3.10 20.52
CA GLY A 383 1.28 -3.01 20.06
C GLY A 383 0.58 -4.37 20.17
N ARG A 384 -0.50 -4.59 19.38
CA ARG A 384 -1.25 -5.85 19.38
C ARG A 384 -0.51 -6.95 18.63
N SER A 385 -0.41 -8.13 19.27
CA SER A 385 0.23 -9.29 18.68
C SER A 385 -0.45 -9.79 17.40
N LYS A 386 0.36 -10.20 16.41
CA LYS A 386 -0.07 -10.89 15.20
C LYS A 386 0.28 -12.37 15.20
N GLY A 387 0.81 -12.89 16.31
CA GLY A 387 1.24 -14.28 16.43
C GLY A 387 2.44 -14.65 15.54
N LEU A 388 3.25 -13.66 15.14
CA LEU A 388 4.42 -13.88 14.29
C LEU A 388 5.66 -14.19 15.14
N PRO A 389 6.61 -15.00 14.62
CA PRO A 389 7.87 -15.28 15.30
C PRO A 389 8.71 -13.99 15.40
N VAL A 390 9.37 -13.81 16.57
CA VAL A 390 10.13 -12.59 16.89
C VAL A 390 11.62 -12.84 17.08
N GLU A 391 12.10 -14.07 16.92
CA GLU A 391 13.48 -14.47 17.20
C GLU A 391 14.48 -13.75 16.27
N ALA A 392 14.18 -13.67 14.97
CA ALA A 392 15.01 -12.96 14.01
C ALA A 392 15.02 -11.44 14.26
N LEU A 393 13.88 -10.88 14.68
CA LEU A 393 13.77 -9.50 15.10
C LEU A 393 14.63 -9.24 16.35
N ALA A 394 14.53 -10.12 17.34
CA ALA A 394 15.27 -9.99 18.59
C ALA A 394 16.79 -9.99 18.35
N ALA A 395 17.27 -10.87 17.48
CA ALA A 395 18.69 -10.91 17.09
C ALA A 395 19.13 -9.59 16.41
N ALA A 396 18.34 -9.07 15.47
CA ALA A 396 18.67 -7.82 14.78
C ALA A 396 18.62 -6.59 15.69
N VAL A 397 17.67 -6.55 16.63
CA VAL A 397 17.56 -5.50 17.64
C VAL A 397 18.76 -5.52 18.58
N ALA A 398 19.11 -6.70 19.13
CA ALA A 398 20.27 -6.83 20.01
C ALA A 398 21.61 -6.47 19.33
N GLU A 399 21.72 -6.67 18.02
CA GLU A 399 22.92 -6.31 17.23
C GLU A 399 23.03 -4.80 16.97
N ARG A 400 21.90 -4.09 16.80
CA ARG A 400 21.88 -2.75 16.18
C ARG A 400 21.34 -1.63 17.05
N VAL A 401 20.58 -1.96 18.10
CA VAL A 401 19.82 -1.03 18.92
C VAL A 401 20.45 -0.91 20.30
N ASP A 402 20.66 0.30 20.79
CA ASP A 402 21.26 0.55 22.12
C ASP A 402 20.23 0.40 23.24
N ALA A 403 18.98 0.77 22.95
CA ALA A 403 17.87 0.62 23.90
C ALA A 403 16.53 0.48 23.18
N VAL A 404 15.58 -0.15 23.83
CA VAL A 404 14.20 -0.23 23.36
C VAL A 404 13.23 0.32 24.41
N VAL A 405 12.22 1.03 23.95
CA VAL A 405 11.06 1.43 24.76
C VAL A 405 9.84 0.67 24.23
N LEU A 406 9.26 -0.17 25.05
CA LEU A 406 8.15 -1.06 24.69
C LEU A 406 6.82 -0.52 25.22
N MET A 407 5.77 -0.64 24.39
CA MET A 407 4.41 -0.24 24.73
C MET A 407 3.35 -1.19 24.15
N GLY A 408 2.18 -1.22 24.78
CA GLY A 408 1.04 -2.02 24.34
C GLY A 408 1.13 -3.51 24.70
N GLU A 409 0.23 -4.30 24.09
CA GLU A 409 -0.04 -5.71 24.45
C GLU A 409 1.20 -6.62 24.36
N THR A 410 2.10 -6.39 23.39
CA THR A 410 3.28 -7.25 23.16
C THR A 410 4.48 -6.92 24.04
N THR A 411 4.37 -5.98 24.97
CA THR A 411 5.49 -5.50 25.81
C THR A 411 6.24 -6.66 26.50
N ASP A 412 5.55 -7.56 27.18
CA ASP A 412 6.20 -8.68 27.90
C ASP A 412 6.85 -9.69 26.95
N GLN A 413 6.19 -10.00 25.83
CA GLN A 413 6.72 -10.92 24.81
C GLN A 413 8.01 -10.38 24.20
N LEU A 414 8.00 -9.12 23.77
CA LEU A 414 9.16 -8.48 23.14
C LEU A 414 10.29 -8.27 24.16
N ALA A 415 9.98 -7.86 25.40
CA ALA A 415 10.99 -7.71 26.44
C ALA A 415 11.73 -9.02 26.71
N ALA A 416 10.99 -10.13 26.83
CA ALA A 416 11.60 -11.46 27.03
C ALA A 416 12.47 -11.87 25.84
N ALA A 417 12.00 -11.66 24.59
CA ALA A 417 12.74 -12.01 23.38
C ALA A 417 14.02 -11.18 23.22
N PHE A 418 13.94 -9.86 23.42
CA PHE A 418 15.08 -8.95 23.28
C PHE A 418 16.12 -9.18 24.39
N SER A 419 15.68 -9.40 25.63
CA SER A 419 16.58 -9.74 26.74
C SER A 419 17.29 -11.10 26.51
N ALA A 420 16.56 -12.10 26.00
CA ALA A 420 17.16 -13.41 25.68
C ALA A 420 18.19 -13.31 24.53
N ALA A 421 18.03 -12.33 23.62
CA ALA A 421 18.98 -12.03 22.55
C ALA A 421 20.18 -11.18 23.00
N GLY A 422 20.20 -10.69 24.27
CA GLY A 422 21.29 -9.94 24.84
C GLY A 422 21.13 -8.42 24.85
N LEU A 423 19.96 -7.88 24.56
CA LEU A 423 19.73 -6.45 24.74
C LEU A 423 19.59 -6.11 26.24
N GLU A 424 20.45 -5.22 26.74
CA GLU A 424 20.53 -4.90 28.17
C GLU A 424 19.51 -3.82 28.59
N ARG A 425 19.22 -2.84 27.71
CA ARG A 425 18.39 -1.69 28.06
C ARG A 425 17.00 -1.79 27.43
N ILE A 426 16.04 -2.17 28.27
CA ILE A 426 14.62 -2.33 27.90
C ILE A 426 13.79 -1.49 28.86
N GLU A 427 13.13 -0.48 28.34
CA GLU A 427 12.21 0.39 29.06
C GLU A 427 10.76 0.08 28.66
N ARG A 428 9.80 0.52 29.48
CA ARG A 428 8.37 0.35 29.25
C ARG A 428 7.69 1.71 29.30
N ALA A 429 6.63 1.88 28.54
CA ALA A 429 5.81 3.08 28.53
C ALA A 429 4.33 2.73 28.38
N ASP A 430 3.48 3.53 29.04
CA ASP A 430 2.03 3.35 29.01
C ASP A 430 1.35 4.27 27.96
N SER A 431 2.09 5.20 27.38
CA SER A 431 1.61 6.10 26.32
C SER A 431 2.72 6.42 25.29
N MET A 432 2.33 6.98 24.14
CA MET A 432 3.28 7.43 23.12
C MET A 432 4.13 8.60 23.62
N GLU A 433 3.54 9.51 24.38
CA GLU A 433 4.21 10.67 24.96
C GLU A 433 5.32 10.22 25.92
N GLU A 434 5.02 9.24 26.77
CA GLU A 434 6.00 8.66 27.69
C GLU A 434 7.09 7.90 26.92
N ALA A 435 6.71 7.13 25.88
CA ALA A 435 7.66 6.38 25.08
C ALA A 435 8.67 7.30 24.37
N VAL A 436 8.19 8.39 23.76
CA VAL A 436 9.04 9.39 23.10
C VAL A 436 9.92 10.12 24.13
N SER A 437 9.37 10.48 25.31
CA SER A 437 10.13 11.14 26.37
C SER A 437 11.28 10.25 26.88
N ARG A 438 11.01 8.98 27.19
CA ARG A 438 12.03 8.00 27.65
C ARG A 438 13.08 7.77 26.55
N ALA A 439 12.65 7.52 25.31
CA ALA A 439 13.56 7.33 24.19
C ALA A 439 14.47 8.54 23.94
N THR A 440 13.93 9.75 24.12
CA THR A 440 14.71 10.99 24.00
C THR A 440 15.78 11.12 25.11
N VAL A 441 15.45 10.76 26.35
CA VAL A 441 16.42 10.78 27.45
C VAL A 441 17.58 9.84 27.15
N VAL A 442 17.28 8.63 26.71
CA VAL A 442 18.31 7.65 26.31
C VAL A 442 19.15 8.15 25.13
N ALA A 443 18.50 8.61 24.08
CA ALA A 443 19.19 9.07 22.86
C ALA A 443 20.14 10.26 23.12
N ARG A 444 19.82 11.13 24.07
CA ARG A 444 20.68 12.27 24.45
C ARG A 444 21.95 11.90 25.20
N GLU A 445 22.06 10.70 25.73
CA GLU A 445 23.28 10.23 26.41
C GLU A 445 24.44 10.09 25.43
N GLN A 446 24.17 9.84 24.14
CA GLN A 446 25.16 9.62 23.13
C GLN A 446 24.69 10.14 21.76
N THR A 447 25.07 11.35 21.42
CA THR A 447 24.69 11.99 20.15
C THR A 447 25.86 11.99 19.15
N PRO A 448 25.59 11.96 17.81
CA PRO A 448 24.27 11.94 17.18
C PRO A 448 23.55 10.60 17.38
N ALA A 449 22.23 10.66 17.59
CA ALA A 449 21.40 9.50 17.82
C ALA A 449 20.10 9.52 17.01
N THR A 450 19.47 8.37 16.86
CA THR A 450 18.15 8.24 16.21
C THR A 450 17.14 7.62 17.16
N VAL A 451 15.97 8.23 17.29
CA VAL A 451 14.77 7.64 17.88
C VAL A 451 13.86 7.14 16.75
N LEU A 452 13.67 5.83 16.68
CA LEU A 452 12.89 5.16 15.63
C LEU A 452 11.62 4.56 16.23
N LEU A 453 10.45 5.04 15.81
CA LEU A 453 9.20 4.31 16.00
C LEU A 453 9.07 3.26 14.88
N SER A 454 9.22 1.96 15.18
CA SER A 454 8.96 0.86 14.25
C SER A 454 8.42 -0.35 15.04
N PRO A 455 7.08 -0.51 15.09
CA PRO A 455 6.41 -1.24 16.18
C PRO A 455 6.51 -2.75 16.16
N ALA A 456 6.72 -3.41 15.00
CA ALA A 456 6.63 -4.87 14.81
C ALA A 456 5.26 -5.48 15.17
N ALA A 457 4.25 -4.66 15.46
CA ALA A 457 2.93 -5.07 15.94
C ALA A 457 1.82 -4.19 15.34
N ALA A 458 0.59 -4.69 15.33
CA ALA A 458 -0.57 -3.90 14.97
C ALA A 458 -0.84 -2.79 16.01
N SER A 459 -1.60 -1.77 15.64
CA SER A 459 -1.87 -0.60 16.51
C SER A 459 -3.14 -0.72 17.34
N PHE A 460 -4.01 -1.69 17.04
CA PHE A 460 -5.41 -1.78 17.49
C PHE A 460 -5.63 -2.02 19.00
N ASP A 461 -4.58 -2.08 19.80
CA ASP A 461 -4.65 -2.13 21.26
C ASP A 461 -4.68 -0.75 21.92
N MET A 462 -4.03 0.24 21.29
CA MET A 462 -3.91 1.60 21.81
C MET A 462 -4.38 2.68 20.83
N PHE A 463 -4.50 2.36 19.54
CA PHE A 463 -4.85 3.30 18.47
C PHE A 463 -5.81 2.64 17.47
N VAL A 464 -6.64 3.45 16.82
CA VAL A 464 -7.61 2.98 15.80
C VAL A 464 -6.94 2.39 14.56
N ASP A 465 -5.74 2.88 14.21
CA ASP A 465 -4.92 2.43 13.08
C ASP A 465 -3.45 2.83 13.25
N TYR A 466 -2.59 2.40 12.32
CA TYR A 466 -1.17 2.76 12.33
C TYR A 466 -0.94 4.25 12.02
N GLU A 467 -1.85 4.90 11.31
CA GLU A 467 -1.78 6.34 11.00
C GLU A 467 -2.03 7.16 12.26
N ALA A 468 -3.02 6.79 13.07
CA ALA A 468 -3.28 7.43 14.36
C ALA A 468 -2.07 7.27 15.30
N ARG A 469 -1.44 6.09 15.36
CA ARG A 469 -0.21 5.86 16.11
C ARG A 469 0.94 6.74 15.61
N GLY A 470 1.10 6.86 14.30
CA GLY A 470 2.13 7.71 13.71
C GLY A 470 1.90 9.20 13.96
N ARG A 471 0.64 9.66 13.93
CA ARG A 471 0.28 11.04 14.32
C ARG A 471 0.56 11.31 15.80
N ALA A 472 0.25 10.37 16.69
CA ALA A 472 0.56 10.49 18.12
C ALA A 472 2.08 10.60 18.35
N PHE A 473 2.90 9.82 17.63
CA PHE A 473 4.35 9.96 17.67
C PHE A 473 4.82 11.36 17.25
N LYS A 474 4.30 11.87 16.14
CA LYS A 474 4.63 13.22 15.64
C LYS A 474 4.27 14.30 16.66
N ALA A 475 3.10 14.19 17.29
CA ALA A 475 2.65 15.12 18.33
C ALA A 475 3.55 15.04 19.57
N ALA A 476 3.91 13.84 20.03
CA ALA A 476 4.81 13.65 21.17
C ALA A 476 6.22 14.22 20.90
N VAL A 477 6.75 14.03 19.69
CA VAL A 477 8.04 14.62 19.27
C VAL A 477 7.98 16.15 19.28
N ALA A 478 6.90 16.75 18.77
CA ALA A 478 6.71 18.19 18.79
C ALA A 478 6.69 18.75 20.22
N ALA A 479 5.98 18.09 21.15
CA ALA A 479 5.94 18.48 22.56
C ALA A 479 7.32 18.44 23.23
N VAL A 480 8.14 17.41 22.93
CA VAL A 480 9.52 17.32 23.47
C VAL A 480 10.42 18.41 22.86
N ALA A 481 10.23 18.78 21.58
CA ALA A 481 10.97 19.86 20.95
C ALA A 481 10.67 21.22 21.61
N GLU A 482 9.40 21.53 21.88
CA GLU A 482 8.97 22.76 22.56
C GLU A 482 9.56 22.86 23.98
N GLN A 483 9.59 21.76 24.72
CA GLN A 483 10.22 21.72 26.04
C GLN A 483 11.73 21.95 25.96
N ALA A 484 12.41 21.46 24.95
CA ALA A 484 13.84 21.67 24.76
C ALA A 484 14.19 23.13 24.42
N ASP A 485 13.32 23.85 23.70
CA ASP A 485 13.51 25.26 23.37
C ASP A 485 13.21 26.16 24.55
N THR A 486 12.27 25.76 25.42
CA THR A 486 11.91 26.55 26.64
C THR A 486 12.97 26.44 27.74
N ALA A 487 13.81 25.41 27.69
CA ALA A 487 14.89 25.17 28.67
C ALA A 487 16.24 25.83 28.29
N ARG A 488 16.31 26.50 27.14
CA ARG A 488 17.46 27.31 26.69
C ARG A 488 17.29 28.77 27.01
#